data_e0ba4d2e6287dcc923f96a0c5db77794
#
_entry.id   e0ba4d2e6287dcc923f96a0c5db77794
#
_cell.length_a   1.000
_cell.length_b   1.000
_cell.length_c   1.000
_cell.angle_alpha   90.00
_cell.angle_beta   90.00
_cell.angle_gamma   90.00
#
_symmetry.space_group_name_H-M   'P 1'
#
loop_
_entity.id
_entity.type
_entity.pdbx_description
1 polymer ?
#
loop_
_entity_poly.entity_id
_entity_poly.type
_entity_poly.pdbx_seq_one_letter_code
_entity_poly.pdbx_strand_id
1 'polypeptide(L)'
;MATQEQKIIFRKIEDVLYSYKKYVDKIKDDLKELENPQIAKRYSIDKLTGSGYVIVKSELERIEELKERLLNDITRHEEILFRIDNALEMIKDNKDYNFIEMRYFNKLSYEEIADKIGVEVRTTYRIRNNILSALEIHFKTQKLI
;
A
#
# COMPACT_ATOMS: atom_id res chain seq x y z
N MET A 1 -19.59 21.50 -7.36
CA MET A 1 -19.80 20.64 -6.20
C MET A 1 -19.80 19.17 -6.60
N ALA A 2 -19.15 18.35 -5.80
CA ALA A 2 -19.16 16.92 -6.06
C ALA A 2 -20.53 16.30 -5.73
N THR A 3 -21.04 15.45 -6.61
CA THR A 3 -22.28 14.69 -6.37
C THR A 3 -22.03 13.63 -5.29
N GLN A 4 -23.10 13.02 -4.79
CA GLN A 4 -22.99 11.95 -3.80
C GLN A 4 -22.19 10.76 -4.37
N GLU A 5 -22.40 10.44 -5.62
CA GLU A 5 -21.66 9.37 -6.30
C GLU A 5 -20.16 9.71 -6.41
N GLN A 6 -19.83 10.93 -6.76
CA GLN A 6 -18.44 11.40 -6.83
C GLN A 6 -17.76 11.34 -5.47
N LYS A 7 -18.47 11.68 -4.40
CA LYS A 7 -17.92 11.60 -3.04
C LYS A 7 -17.56 10.16 -2.66
N ILE A 8 -18.39 9.21 -3.05
CA ILE A 8 -18.14 7.79 -2.81
C ILE A 8 -16.90 7.33 -3.58
N ILE A 9 -16.80 7.70 -4.86
CA ILE A 9 -15.66 7.36 -5.71
C ILE A 9 -14.39 7.99 -5.16
N PHE A 10 -14.42 9.25 -4.78
CA PHE A 10 -13.27 9.95 -4.21
C PHE A 10 -12.78 9.26 -2.93
N ARG A 11 -13.70 8.83 -2.08
CA ARG A 11 -13.34 8.09 -0.86
C ARG A 11 -12.61 6.78 -1.20
N LYS A 12 -13.08 6.05 -2.19
CA LYS A 12 -12.43 4.81 -2.63
C LYS A 12 -11.03 5.07 -3.15
N ILE A 13 -10.85 6.13 -3.95
CA ILE A 13 -9.54 6.52 -4.46
C ILE A 13 -8.62 6.90 -3.31
N GLU A 14 -9.11 7.70 -2.37
CA GLU A 14 -8.33 8.11 -1.20
C GLU A 14 -7.91 6.93 -0.34
N ASP A 15 -8.79 5.95 -0.13
CA ASP A 15 -8.47 4.75 0.63
C ASP A 15 -7.31 3.99 -0.02
N VAL A 16 -7.31 3.87 -1.33
CA VAL A 16 -6.22 3.22 -2.07
C VAL A 16 -4.92 4.02 -1.92
N LEU A 17 -4.96 5.34 -2.06
CA LEU A 17 -3.79 6.19 -1.94
C LEU A 17 -3.19 6.16 -0.53
N TYR A 18 -4.02 6.19 0.51
CA TYR A 18 -3.55 6.07 1.89
C TYR A 18 -2.95 4.69 2.18
N SER A 19 -3.42 3.66 1.49
CA SER A 19 -2.91 2.31 1.66
C SER A 19 -1.56 2.07 0.99
N TYR A 20 -1.13 2.94 0.08
CA TYR A 20 0.11 2.78 -0.67
C TYR A 20 1.30 2.55 0.25
N LYS A 21 1.48 3.41 1.23
CA LYS A 21 2.60 3.31 2.16
C LYS A 21 2.52 2.07 3.04
N LYS A 22 1.32 1.65 3.39
CA LYS A 22 1.09 0.39 4.12
C LYS A 22 1.58 -0.81 3.34
N TYR A 23 1.31 -0.84 2.04
CA TYR A 23 1.78 -1.93 1.18
C TYR A 23 3.30 -1.93 1.06
N VAL A 24 3.91 -0.77 0.92
CA VAL A 24 5.38 -0.64 0.89
C VAL A 24 5.99 -1.17 2.18
N ASP A 25 5.46 -0.76 3.32
CA ASP A 25 5.97 -1.18 4.63
C ASP A 25 5.75 -2.68 4.85
N LYS A 26 4.60 -3.20 4.44
CA LYS A 26 4.28 -4.61 4.57
C LYS A 26 5.23 -5.48 3.75
N ILE A 27 5.55 -5.05 2.54
CA ILE A 27 6.54 -5.75 1.69
C ILE A 27 7.90 -5.77 2.37
N LYS A 28 8.35 -4.64 2.91
CA LYS A 28 9.62 -4.56 3.63
C LYS A 28 9.66 -5.50 4.83
N ASP A 29 8.59 -5.55 5.61
CA ASP A 29 8.48 -6.42 6.78
C ASP A 29 8.50 -7.89 6.37
N ASP A 30 7.76 -8.26 5.33
CA ASP A 30 7.71 -9.61 4.82
C ASP A 30 9.06 -10.07 4.26
N LEU A 31 9.78 -9.18 3.57
CA LEU A 31 11.13 -9.46 3.06
C LEU A 31 12.12 -9.68 4.20
N LYS A 32 12.06 -8.87 5.25
CA LYS A 32 12.89 -9.04 6.43
C LYS A 32 12.62 -10.37 7.11
N GLU A 33 11.35 -10.74 7.20
CA GLU A 33 10.97 -12.01 7.81
C GLU A 33 11.46 -13.19 6.99
N LEU A 34 11.40 -13.13 5.65
CA LEU A 34 11.93 -14.16 4.77
C LEU A 34 13.43 -14.35 4.93
N GLU A 35 14.17 -13.25 5.11
CA GLU A 35 15.63 -13.27 5.25
C GLU A 35 16.08 -13.56 6.68
N ASN A 36 15.13 -13.60 7.62
CA ASN A 36 15.46 -13.77 9.03
C ASN A 36 15.79 -15.22 9.35
N PRO A 37 17.07 -15.55 9.67
CA PRO A 37 17.44 -16.91 10.02
C PRO A 37 16.77 -17.43 11.30
N GLN A 38 16.17 -16.53 12.10
CA GLN A 38 15.49 -16.89 13.33
C GLN A 38 14.18 -17.64 13.09
N ILE A 39 13.59 -17.55 11.92
CA ILE A 39 12.36 -18.31 11.60
C ILE A 39 12.61 -19.79 11.75
N ALA A 40 13.67 -20.29 11.10
CA ALA A 40 14.03 -21.72 11.19
C ALA A 40 14.38 -22.10 12.62
N LYS A 41 15.12 -21.26 13.33
CA LYS A 41 15.50 -21.52 14.73
C LYS A 41 14.28 -21.52 15.66
N ARG A 42 13.37 -20.60 15.50
CA ARG A 42 12.16 -20.51 16.33
C ARG A 42 11.34 -21.80 16.25
N TYR A 43 11.13 -22.29 15.04
CA TYR A 43 10.37 -23.51 14.82
C TYR A 43 11.14 -24.76 15.26
N SER A 44 12.46 -24.75 15.12
CA SER A 44 13.31 -25.87 15.54
C SER A 44 13.40 -26.03 17.06
N ILE A 45 13.50 -24.90 17.79
CA ILE A 45 13.62 -24.89 19.26
C ILE A 45 12.34 -25.40 19.90
N ASP A 46 11.17 -24.99 19.43
CA ASP A 46 9.89 -25.44 19.96
C ASP A 46 9.69 -26.94 19.88
N LYS A 47 10.58 -27.65 19.20
CA LYS A 47 10.43 -29.07 18.86
C LYS A 47 11.52 -29.98 19.37
N LEU A 48 12.53 -29.43 20.01
CA LEU A 48 13.54 -30.30 20.65
C LEU A 48 12.95 -31.15 21.77
N THR A 49 11.72 -30.83 22.18
CA THR A 49 10.97 -31.59 23.18
C THR A 49 10.06 -32.65 22.58
N GLY A 50 9.98 -32.74 21.23
CA GLY A 50 9.11 -33.70 20.57
C GLY A 50 9.79 -34.98 20.22
N SER A 51 8.99 -36.01 19.98
CA SER A 51 9.45 -37.33 19.69
C SER A 51 9.78 -37.54 18.21
N GLY A 52 11.01 -37.29 17.82
CA GLY A 52 11.55 -37.91 16.66
C GLY A 52 11.35 -37.25 15.30
N TYR A 53 11.74 -38.02 14.30
CA TYR A 53 11.91 -37.64 12.91
C TYR A 53 10.65 -37.02 12.25
N VAL A 54 9.46 -37.51 12.58
CA VAL A 54 8.19 -37.06 11.98
C VAL A 54 7.91 -35.60 12.34
N ILE A 55 8.24 -35.19 13.56
CA ILE A 55 8.02 -33.81 14.03
C ILE A 55 8.96 -32.84 13.32
N VAL A 56 10.23 -33.23 13.12
CA VAL A 56 11.21 -32.42 12.38
C VAL A 56 10.76 -32.19 10.95
N LYS A 57 10.24 -33.22 10.29
CA LYS A 57 9.72 -33.13 8.94
C LYS A 57 8.50 -32.18 8.87
N SER A 58 7.59 -32.31 9.82
CA SER A 58 6.41 -31.45 9.93
C SER A 58 6.80 -29.96 10.14
N GLU A 59 7.90 -29.71 10.84
CA GLU A 59 8.42 -28.38 11.04
C GLU A 59 8.99 -27.77 9.76
N LEU A 60 9.77 -28.57 9.03
CA LEU A 60 10.29 -28.12 7.74
C LEU A 60 9.15 -27.77 6.79
N GLU A 61 8.09 -28.57 6.79
CA GLU A 61 6.90 -28.29 5.99
C GLU A 61 6.24 -26.98 6.40
N ARG A 62 6.12 -26.72 7.70
CA ARG A 62 5.55 -25.47 8.22
C ARG A 62 6.39 -24.25 7.84
N ILE A 63 7.72 -24.39 7.89
CA ILE A 63 8.63 -23.32 7.48
C ILE A 63 8.46 -23.03 5.99
N GLU A 64 8.39 -24.07 5.17
CA GLU A 64 8.17 -23.92 3.74
C GLU A 64 6.81 -23.28 3.43
N GLU A 65 5.77 -23.68 4.13
CA GLU A 65 4.43 -23.08 4.00
C GLU A 65 4.44 -21.59 4.38
N LEU A 66 5.15 -21.25 5.46
CA LEU A 66 5.28 -19.85 5.89
C LEU A 66 6.00 -19.01 4.83
N LYS A 67 7.12 -19.53 4.31
CA LYS A 67 7.86 -18.85 3.24
C LYS A 67 7.00 -18.64 2.00
N GLU A 68 6.27 -19.66 1.59
CA GLU A 68 5.37 -19.59 0.45
C GLU A 68 4.28 -18.52 0.66
N ARG A 69 3.71 -18.48 1.85
CA ARG A 69 2.68 -17.48 2.21
C ARG A 69 3.25 -16.07 2.15
N LEU A 70 4.45 -15.86 2.71
CA LEU A 70 5.12 -14.56 2.66
C LEU A 70 5.42 -14.13 1.23
N LEU A 71 5.91 -15.03 0.39
CA LEU A 71 6.18 -14.75 -1.02
C LEU A 71 4.90 -14.39 -1.77
N ASN A 72 3.81 -15.11 -1.51
CA ASN A 72 2.52 -14.82 -2.13
C ASN A 72 1.99 -13.44 -1.71
N ASP A 73 2.12 -13.09 -0.44
CA ASP A 73 1.70 -11.78 0.07
C ASP A 73 2.53 -10.65 -0.54
N ILE A 74 3.85 -10.84 -0.63
CA ILE A 74 4.74 -9.87 -1.27
C ILE A 74 4.32 -9.65 -2.73
N THR A 75 4.13 -10.71 -3.48
CA THR A 75 3.73 -10.64 -4.89
C THR A 75 2.41 -9.90 -5.05
N ARG A 76 1.43 -10.19 -4.21
CA ARG A 76 0.12 -9.54 -4.25
C ARG A 76 0.24 -8.04 -3.96
N HIS A 77 1.01 -7.66 -2.95
CA HIS A 77 1.20 -6.25 -2.60
C HIS A 77 1.99 -5.50 -3.67
N GLU A 78 3.01 -6.13 -4.23
CA GLU A 78 3.78 -5.55 -5.35
C GLU A 78 2.90 -5.32 -6.57
N GLU A 79 1.99 -6.24 -6.86
CA GLU A 79 1.05 -6.08 -7.98
C GLU A 79 0.12 -4.89 -7.77
N ILE A 80 -0.41 -4.72 -6.55
CA ILE A 80 -1.25 -3.56 -6.22
C ILE A 80 -0.47 -2.26 -6.38
N LEU A 81 0.76 -2.20 -5.84
CA LEU A 81 1.63 -1.04 -5.97
C LEU A 81 1.92 -0.70 -7.43
N PHE A 82 2.18 -1.71 -8.25
CA PHE A 82 2.42 -1.55 -9.67
C PHE A 82 1.22 -0.91 -10.36
N ARG A 83 0.01 -1.34 -10.04
CA ARG A 83 -1.22 -0.76 -10.59
C ARG A 83 -1.40 0.70 -10.17
N ILE A 84 -1.13 1.00 -8.89
CA ILE A 84 -1.21 2.37 -8.38
C ILE A 84 -0.17 3.25 -9.10
N ASP A 85 1.06 2.78 -9.19
CA ASP A 85 2.14 3.50 -9.88
C ASP A 85 1.79 3.79 -11.34
N ASN A 86 1.20 2.83 -12.03
CA ASN A 86 0.75 3.02 -13.41
C ASN A 86 -0.32 4.12 -13.52
N ALA A 87 -1.28 4.12 -12.60
CA ALA A 87 -2.32 5.14 -12.58
C ALA A 87 -1.74 6.52 -12.31
N LEU A 88 -0.82 6.62 -11.35
CA LEU A 88 -0.17 7.89 -11.00
C LEU A 88 0.72 8.41 -12.13
N GLU A 89 1.40 7.53 -12.83
CA GLU A 89 2.23 7.91 -13.98
C GLU A 89 1.41 8.60 -15.07
N MET A 90 0.16 8.18 -15.26
CA MET A 90 -0.73 8.76 -16.27
C MET A 90 -1.09 10.22 -15.99
N ILE A 91 -1.00 10.66 -14.74
CA ILE A 91 -1.34 12.04 -14.34
C ILE A 91 -0.12 12.82 -13.83
N LYS A 92 1.08 12.31 -14.02
CA LYS A 92 2.32 12.90 -13.50
C LYS A 92 2.54 14.34 -13.98
N ASP A 93 2.09 14.67 -15.18
CA ASP A 93 2.24 16.01 -15.75
C ASP A 93 1.14 16.98 -15.29
N ASN A 94 0.18 16.51 -14.50
CA ASN A 94 -0.85 17.39 -13.95
C ASN A 94 -0.23 18.38 -12.97
N LYS A 95 -0.62 19.66 -13.08
CA LYS A 95 -0.07 20.72 -12.24
C LYS A 95 -0.31 20.49 -10.74
N ASP A 96 -1.35 19.74 -10.40
CA ASP A 96 -1.75 19.47 -9.01
C ASP A 96 -1.23 18.12 -8.50
N TYR A 97 -0.37 17.45 -9.25
CA TYR A 97 0.15 16.12 -8.90
C TYR A 97 0.81 16.09 -7.51
N ASN A 98 1.53 17.16 -7.15
CA ASN A 98 2.22 17.22 -5.87
C ASN A 98 1.29 17.12 -4.66
N PHE A 99 0.01 17.43 -4.84
CA PHE A 99 -0.99 17.28 -3.78
C PHE A 99 -1.07 15.83 -3.29
N ILE A 100 -0.93 14.87 -4.20
CA ILE A 100 -1.00 13.44 -3.87
C ILE A 100 0.09 13.08 -2.88
N GLU A 101 1.34 13.47 -3.15
CA GLU A 101 2.43 13.20 -2.23
C GLU A 101 2.24 13.88 -0.89
N MET A 102 1.89 15.16 -0.92
CA MET A 102 1.73 15.94 0.30
C MET A 102 0.61 15.36 1.19
N ARG A 103 -0.54 15.08 0.61
CA ARG A 103 -1.70 14.65 1.40
C ARG A 103 -1.68 13.17 1.75
N TYR A 104 -1.44 12.30 0.77
CA TYR A 104 -1.63 10.86 0.96
C TYR A 104 -0.38 10.12 1.39
N PHE A 105 0.78 10.56 0.95
CA PHE A 105 2.04 9.91 1.28
C PHE A 105 2.70 10.55 2.50
N ASN A 106 2.74 11.87 2.58
CA ASN A 106 3.33 12.60 3.71
C ASN A 106 2.31 12.94 4.80
N LYS A 107 1.02 12.71 4.53
CA LYS A 107 -0.10 12.90 5.48
C LYS A 107 -0.18 14.31 6.06
N LEU A 108 0.13 15.30 5.24
CA LEU A 108 -0.01 16.69 5.65
C LEU A 108 -1.48 17.08 5.76
N SER A 109 -1.80 17.96 6.70
CA SER A 109 -3.14 18.55 6.82
C SER A 109 -3.41 19.50 5.65
N TYR A 110 -4.67 19.82 5.44
CA TYR A 110 -5.03 20.80 4.40
C TYR A 110 -4.43 22.17 4.69
N GLU A 111 -4.36 22.55 5.95
CA GLU A 111 -3.72 23.80 6.40
C GLU A 111 -2.24 23.81 6.07
N GLU A 112 -1.53 22.73 6.35
CA GLU A 112 -0.10 22.59 6.04
C GLU A 112 0.16 22.65 4.54
N ILE A 113 -0.69 22.00 3.74
CA ILE A 113 -0.59 22.03 2.28
C ILE A 113 -0.83 23.45 1.76
N ALA A 114 -1.87 24.10 2.27
CA ALA A 114 -2.20 25.48 1.89
C ALA A 114 -1.03 26.41 2.15
N ASP A 115 -0.38 26.29 3.30
CA ASP A 115 0.80 27.08 3.65
C ASP A 115 1.97 26.81 2.70
N LYS A 116 2.20 25.53 2.37
CA LYS A 116 3.32 25.16 1.49
C LYS A 116 3.19 25.70 0.08
N ILE A 117 1.98 25.67 -0.47
CA ILE A 117 1.77 26.13 -1.85
C ILE A 117 1.29 27.58 -1.94
N GLY A 118 1.08 28.23 -0.80
CA GLY A 118 0.73 29.65 -0.76
C GLY A 118 -0.70 29.96 -1.20
N VAL A 119 -1.66 29.12 -0.82
CA VAL A 119 -3.08 29.30 -1.17
C VAL A 119 -3.95 29.21 0.06
N GLU A 120 -5.24 29.53 -0.08
CA GLU A 120 -6.22 29.35 0.97
C GLU A 120 -6.59 27.87 1.11
N VAL A 121 -7.02 27.45 2.29
CA VAL A 121 -7.46 26.07 2.56
C VAL A 121 -8.56 25.65 1.59
N ARG A 122 -9.49 26.56 1.28
CA ARG A 122 -10.57 26.28 0.31
C ARG A 122 -10.02 25.83 -1.05
N THR A 123 -8.92 26.43 -1.48
CA THR A 123 -8.26 26.10 -2.74
C THR A 123 -7.70 24.68 -2.72
N THR A 124 -7.21 24.20 -1.57
CA THR A 124 -6.68 22.85 -1.45
C THR A 124 -7.77 21.80 -1.66
N TYR A 125 -9.00 22.06 -1.20
CA TYR A 125 -10.13 21.16 -1.45
C TYR A 125 -10.49 21.12 -2.93
N ARG A 126 -10.38 22.23 -3.63
CA ARG A 126 -10.61 22.30 -5.07
C ARG A 126 -9.53 21.51 -5.82
N ILE A 127 -8.28 21.65 -5.40
CA ILE A 127 -7.15 20.90 -5.96
C ILE A 127 -7.38 19.40 -5.76
N ARG A 128 -7.77 19.01 -4.56
CA ARG A 128 -8.11 17.61 -4.26
C ARG A 128 -9.16 17.07 -5.23
N ASN A 129 -10.26 17.77 -5.37
CA ASN A 129 -11.35 17.33 -6.25
C ASN A 129 -10.90 17.20 -7.70
N ASN A 130 -10.08 18.15 -8.16
CA ASN A 130 -9.56 18.12 -9.54
C ASN A 130 -8.63 16.93 -9.77
N ILE A 131 -7.71 16.67 -8.85
CA ILE A 131 -6.73 15.58 -9.02
C ILE A 131 -7.40 14.21 -8.86
N LEU A 132 -8.35 14.07 -7.94
CA LEU A 132 -9.09 12.81 -7.78
C LEU A 132 -9.98 12.53 -9.00
N SER A 133 -10.57 13.56 -9.60
CA SER A 133 -11.32 13.42 -10.85
C SER A 133 -10.43 12.95 -11.99
N ALA A 134 -9.21 13.48 -12.07
CA ALA A 134 -8.24 13.04 -13.08
C ALA A 134 -7.80 11.60 -12.88
N LEU A 135 -7.73 11.13 -11.62
CA LEU A 135 -7.34 9.77 -11.29
C LEU A 135 -8.44 8.73 -11.54
N GLU A 136 -9.69 9.13 -11.48
CA GLU A 136 -10.81 8.19 -11.49
C GLU A 136 -10.73 7.18 -12.64
N ILE A 137 -10.56 7.65 -13.88
CA ILE A 137 -10.52 6.77 -15.04
C ILE A 137 -9.33 5.80 -14.99
N HIS A 138 -8.19 6.29 -14.50
CA HIS A 138 -6.99 5.47 -14.42
C HIS A 138 -7.09 4.41 -13.33
N PHE A 139 -7.71 4.74 -12.21
CA PHE A 139 -7.96 3.77 -11.15
C PHE A 139 -8.97 2.70 -11.58
N LYS A 140 -9.98 3.08 -12.36
CA LYS A 140 -10.93 2.11 -12.93
C LYS A 140 -10.23 1.21 -13.94
N THR A 141 -9.40 1.77 -14.80
CA THR A 141 -8.64 1.00 -15.80
C THR A 141 -7.72 -0.01 -15.13
N GLN A 142 -7.08 0.37 -14.03
CA GLN A 142 -6.20 -0.52 -13.27
C GLN A 142 -6.97 -1.44 -12.30
N LYS A 143 -8.28 -1.37 -12.28
CA LYS A 143 -9.15 -2.17 -11.40
C LYS A 143 -8.85 -1.97 -9.92
N LEU A 144 -8.51 -0.75 -9.55
CA LEU A 144 -8.26 -0.37 -8.16
C LEU A 144 -9.54 0.04 -7.43
N ILE A 145 -10.54 0.47 -8.21
CA ILE A 145 -11.85 0.83 -7.68
C ILE A 145 -12.97 0.23 -8.53
#